data_ad9099306c5ec864e32462a2a86c065c
#
_entry.id   ad9099306c5ec864e32462a2a86c065c
#
_cell.length_a   1.000
_cell.length_b   1.000
_cell.length_c   1.000
_cell.angle_alpha   90.00
_cell.angle_beta   90.00
_cell.angle_gamma   90.00
#
_symmetry.space_group_name_H-M   'P 1'
#
loop_
_entity.id
_entity.type
_entity.pdbx_description
1 polymer ?
#
loop_
_entity_poly.entity_id
_entity_poly.type
_entity_poly.pdbx_seq_one_letter_code
_entity_poly.pdbx_strand_id
1 'polypeptide(L)'
;MNINTETKYCQTCGIPLDIDYASLEEGQNEEYCDYCLKNGVKSYDFSMDYLIYLWGLFPEEYYREVGISYSSSELREIMSKRLPEIKRWKQKINTAHVQYELIIKVQEYINCHLFDDLDSDRLSQVAGISKFHFRRLFKAICGDSLGNYIF
;
A
#
# COMPACT_ATOMS: atom_id res chain seq x y z
N MET A 1 36.77 -8.57 2.75
CA MET A 1 35.67 -8.26 3.68
C MET A 1 34.42 -8.00 2.83
N ASN A 2 33.53 -8.98 2.71
CA ASN A 2 32.26 -8.80 2.00
C ASN A 2 31.28 -8.16 2.98
N ILE A 3 31.18 -6.84 2.95
CA ILE A 3 30.02 -6.16 3.56
C ILE A 3 28.90 -6.31 2.54
N ASN A 4 28.03 -7.28 2.76
CA ASN A 4 26.78 -7.43 2.03
C ASN A 4 25.84 -6.34 2.56
N THR A 5 26.03 -5.11 2.09
CA THR A 5 25.14 -3.99 2.42
C THR A 5 23.89 -4.17 1.59
N GLU A 6 22.89 -4.83 2.16
CA GLU A 6 21.56 -4.88 1.60
C GLU A 6 21.05 -3.44 1.47
N THR A 7 20.90 -2.96 0.24
CA THR A 7 20.47 -1.58 -0.04
C THR A 7 19.12 -1.34 0.62
N LYS A 8 19.04 -0.44 1.59
CA LYS A 8 17.80 -0.02 2.20
C LYS A 8 17.06 0.97 1.29
N TYR A 9 15.76 0.95 1.33
CA TYR A 9 14.90 1.81 0.53
C TYR A 9 13.92 2.57 1.40
N CYS A 10 13.66 3.83 1.05
CA CYS A 10 12.64 4.64 1.71
C CYS A 10 11.28 3.92 1.68
N GLN A 11 10.69 3.74 2.85
CA GLN A 11 9.44 2.98 3.03
C GLN A 11 8.23 3.63 2.34
N THR A 12 8.31 4.90 1.97
CA THR A 12 7.26 5.59 1.20
C THR A 12 7.58 5.60 -0.29
N CYS A 13 8.65 6.25 -0.71
CA CYS A 13 8.89 6.57 -2.12
C CYS A 13 9.80 5.58 -2.85
N GLY A 14 10.47 4.67 -2.13
CA GLY A 14 11.29 3.62 -2.72
C GLY A 14 12.64 4.06 -3.26
N ILE A 15 13.11 5.29 -3.00
CA ILE A 15 14.48 5.66 -3.34
C ILE A 15 15.49 4.91 -2.45
N PRO A 16 16.68 4.58 -2.96
CA PRO A 16 17.75 4.03 -2.14
C PRO A 16 18.10 5.01 -1.02
N LEU A 17 18.34 4.49 0.17
CA LEU A 17 18.88 5.24 1.28
C LEU A 17 20.37 4.94 1.32
N ASP A 18 21.18 5.82 0.75
CA ASP A 18 22.65 5.78 0.89
C ASP A 18 23.01 6.27 2.29
N ILE A 19 22.90 5.36 3.24
CA ILE A 19 23.21 5.66 4.62
C ILE A 19 24.68 5.34 4.83
N ASP A 20 25.51 6.36 4.94
CA ASP A 20 26.81 6.24 5.58
C ASP A 20 26.59 6.08 7.09
N TYR A 21 26.50 4.82 7.54
CA TYR A 21 26.25 4.47 8.94
C TYR A 21 27.26 5.07 9.92
N ALA A 22 28.41 5.52 9.44
CA ALA A 22 29.44 6.14 10.26
C ALA A 22 29.10 7.60 10.65
N SER A 23 28.16 8.22 9.93
CA SER A 23 27.77 9.63 10.11
C SER A 23 26.39 9.82 10.75
N LEU A 24 25.66 8.74 11.09
CA LEU A 24 24.34 8.82 11.71
C LEU A 24 24.44 9.32 13.15
N GLU A 25 23.85 10.48 13.42
CA GLU A 25 23.58 10.94 14.79
C GLU A 25 22.47 10.07 15.42
N GLU A 26 22.52 9.87 16.75
CA GLU A 26 21.47 9.15 17.48
C GLU A 26 20.10 9.79 17.22
N GLY A 27 19.18 9.03 16.59
CA GLY A 27 17.82 9.46 16.27
C GLY A 27 17.51 9.74 14.81
N GLN A 28 18.45 9.55 13.88
CA GLN A 28 18.16 9.62 12.44
C GLN A 28 17.29 8.44 11.99
N ASN A 29 16.34 8.74 11.12
CA ASN A 29 15.35 7.76 10.66
C ASN A 29 15.91 6.95 9.50
N GLU A 30 16.20 5.67 9.75
CA GLU A 30 16.76 4.74 8.76
C GLU A 30 15.72 4.20 7.75
N GLU A 31 14.45 4.53 7.92
CA GLU A 31 13.36 3.96 7.12
C GLU A 31 12.83 4.91 6.05
N TYR A 32 13.10 6.21 6.16
CA TYR A 32 12.55 7.24 5.28
C TYR A 32 13.61 8.24 4.84
N CYS A 33 13.56 8.67 3.58
CA CYS A 33 14.40 9.74 3.09
C CYS A 33 13.98 11.11 3.68
N ASP A 34 14.89 12.05 3.66
CA ASP A 34 14.69 13.42 4.18
C ASP A 34 13.47 14.10 3.58
N TYR A 35 13.25 13.94 2.27
CA TYR A 35 12.08 14.51 1.60
C TYR A 35 10.77 13.99 2.20
N CYS A 36 10.65 12.65 2.35
CA CYS A 36 9.46 12.03 2.92
C CYS A 36 9.24 12.40 4.39
N LEU A 37 10.31 12.59 5.16
CA LEU A 37 10.23 13.03 6.53
C LEU A 37 9.76 14.49 6.64
N LYS A 38 10.41 15.40 5.92
CA LYS A 38 10.13 16.84 5.97
C LYS A 38 8.72 17.18 5.47
N ASN A 39 8.26 16.49 4.43
CA ASN A 39 6.95 16.76 3.82
C ASN A 39 5.82 15.89 4.39
N GLY A 40 6.07 15.11 5.45
CA GLY A 40 5.06 14.26 6.07
C GLY A 40 4.50 13.17 5.14
N VAL A 41 5.19 12.84 4.04
CA VAL A 41 4.71 11.90 3.00
C VAL A 41 4.51 10.49 3.52
N LYS A 42 5.13 10.14 4.65
CA LYS A 42 4.90 8.87 5.35
C LYS A 42 3.46 8.68 5.84
N SER A 43 2.71 9.76 6.00
CA SER A 43 1.30 9.75 6.45
C SER A 43 0.31 9.84 5.30
N TYR A 44 0.74 10.13 4.07
CA TYR A 44 -0.16 10.17 2.91
C TYR A 44 -0.60 8.77 2.48
N ASP A 45 -1.87 8.66 2.13
CA ASP A 45 -2.49 7.42 1.68
C ASP A 45 -2.48 7.29 0.15
N PHE A 46 -1.30 7.49 -0.45
CA PHE A 46 -1.11 7.28 -1.88
C PHE A 46 -1.27 5.79 -2.22
N SER A 47 -1.85 5.52 -3.40
CA SER A 47 -1.74 4.20 -3.99
C SER A 47 -0.33 3.98 -4.54
N MET A 48 0.09 2.71 -4.61
CA MET A 48 1.38 2.35 -5.21
C MET A 48 1.44 2.75 -6.68
N ASP A 49 0.36 2.55 -7.44
CA ASP A 49 0.27 2.91 -8.86
C ASP A 49 0.44 4.42 -9.08
N TYR A 50 -0.16 5.23 -8.21
CA TYR A 50 0.01 6.68 -8.27
C TYR A 50 1.46 7.10 -8.00
N LEU A 51 2.14 6.44 -7.08
CA LEU A 51 3.55 6.72 -6.79
C LEU A 51 4.46 6.31 -7.96
N ILE A 52 4.21 5.15 -8.59
CA ILE A 52 4.90 4.72 -9.81
C ILE A 52 4.69 5.73 -10.94
N TYR A 53 3.47 6.21 -11.09
CA TYR A 53 3.15 7.24 -12.07
C TYR A 53 3.90 8.54 -11.82
N LEU A 54 3.96 9.02 -10.57
CA LEU A 54 4.69 10.23 -10.20
C LEU A 54 6.18 10.12 -10.52
N TRP A 55 6.83 9.02 -10.20
CA TRP A 55 8.24 8.80 -10.53
C TRP A 55 8.49 8.85 -12.04
N GLY A 56 7.56 8.35 -12.83
CA GLY A 56 7.64 8.46 -14.29
C GLY A 56 7.42 9.88 -14.83
N LEU A 57 6.78 10.78 -14.07
CA LEU A 57 6.63 12.19 -14.46
C LEU A 57 7.85 13.03 -14.10
N PHE A 58 8.56 12.67 -13.02
CA PHE A 58 9.65 13.48 -12.47
C PHE A 58 10.96 12.70 -12.35
N PRO A 59 11.52 12.15 -13.45
CA PRO A 59 12.77 11.40 -13.40
C PRO A 59 13.97 12.23 -12.96
N GLU A 60 13.93 13.56 -13.19
CA GLU A 60 14.98 14.48 -12.75
C GLU A 60 15.04 14.62 -11.24
N GLU A 61 13.90 14.50 -10.54
CA GLU A 61 13.87 14.47 -9.07
C GLU A 61 14.58 13.23 -8.55
N TYR A 62 14.38 12.08 -9.19
CA TYR A 62 15.08 10.86 -8.84
C TYR A 62 16.60 11.02 -9.06
N TYR A 63 17.01 11.62 -10.18
CA TYR A 63 18.42 11.90 -10.46
C TYR A 63 19.05 12.80 -9.40
N ARG A 64 18.36 13.84 -8.95
CA ARG A 64 18.86 14.73 -7.89
C ARG A 64 19.12 14.00 -6.57
N GLU A 65 18.26 13.06 -6.23
CA GLU A 65 18.36 12.32 -4.96
C GLU A 65 19.36 11.15 -5.03
N VAL A 66 19.47 10.49 -6.17
CA VAL A 66 20.20 9.22 -6.30
C VAL A 66 21.47 9.34 -7.17
N GLY A 67 21.56 10.38 -8.00
CA GLY A 67 22.71 10.58 -8.90
C GLY A 67 22.70 9.68 -10.14
N ILE A 68 21.65 8.89 -10.38
CA ILE A 68 21.52 7.98 -11.52
C ILE A 68 20.36 8.45 -12.40
N SER A 69 20.65 8.67 -13.69
CA SER A 69 19.65 9.09 -14.66
C SER A 69 18.93 7.89 -15.28
N TYR A 70 17.60 7.94 -15.27
CA TYR A 70 16.72 6.98 -15.93
C TYR A 70 15.71 7.72 -16.80
N SER A 71 15.26 7.09 -17.89
CA SER A 71 14.08 7.56 -18.61
C SER A 71 12.80 7.33 -17.78
N SER A 72 11.73 8.03 -18.13
CA SER A 72 10.42 7.87 -17.49
C SER A 72 9.92 6.41 -17.48
N SER A 73 10.14 5.69 -18.58
CA SER A 73 9.74 4.28 -18.72
C SER A 73 10.58 3.33 -17.85
N GLU A 74 11.89 3.51 -17.83
CA GLU A 74 12.80 2.72 -17.01
C GLU A 74 12.51 2.92 -15.54
N LEU A 75 12.27 4.16 -15.11
CA LEU A 75 11.99 4.46 -13.72
C LEU A 75 10.66 3.86 -13.25
N ARG A 76 9.62 3.90 -14.09
CA ARG A 76 8.36 3.20 -13.80
C ARG A 76 8.55 1.70 -13.67
N GLU A 77 9.33 1.09 -14.55
CA GLU A 77 9.62 -0.35 -14.49
C GLU A 77 10.41 -0.71 -13.21
N ILE A 78 11.41 0.08 -12.87
CA ILE A 78 12.19 -0.11 -11.63
C ILE A 78 11.28 0.00 -10.41
N MET A 79 10.42 1.02 -10.34
CA MET A 79 9.54 1.24 -9.20
C MET A 79 8.44 0.19 -9.11
N SER A 80 7.89 -0.29 -10.22
CA SER A 80 6.90 -1.36 -10.23
C SER A 80 7.43 -2.68 -9.69
N LYS A 81 8.73 -2.93 -9.82
CA LYS A 81 9.40 -4.11 -9.24
C LYS A 81 9.83 -3.88 -7.79
N ARG A 82 10.28 -2.67 -7.47
CA ARG A 82 10.86 -2.34 -6.16
C ARG A 82 9.81 -2.11 -5.07
N LEU A 83 8.79 -1.29 -5.34
CA LEU A 83 7.81 -0.90 -4.33
C LEU A 83 7.08 -2.08 -3.70
N PRO A 84 6.62 -3.11 -4.45
CA PRO A 84 5.97 -4.28 -3.84
C PRO A 84 6.87 -5.04 -2.86
N GLU A 85 8.20 -4.94 -3.00
CA GLU A 85 9.15 -5.62 -2.12
C GLU A 85 9.44 -4.86 -0.81
N ILE A 86 9.09 -3.58 -0.73
CA ILE A 86 9.26 -2.77 0.46
C ILE A 86 8.25 -3.18 1.54
N LYS A 87 8.70 -3.34 2.79
CA LYS A 87 7.90 -3.81 3.93
C LYS A 87 6.54 -3.13 4.07
N ARG A 88 6.51 -1.79 3.97
CA ARG A 88 5.27 -1.00 4.05
C ARG A 88 4.26 -1.39 2.97
N TRP A 89 4.71 -1.52 1.74
CA TRP A 89 3.84 -1.85 0.61
C TRP A 89 3.41 -3.31 0.63
N LYS A 90 4.29 -4.23 1.03
CA LYS A 90 3.92 -5.64 1.28
C LYS A 90 2.80 -5.76 2.30
N GLN A 91 2.88 -5.02 3.40
CA GLN A 91 1.83 -5.03 4.41
C GLN A 91 0.51 -4.45 3.88
N LYS A 92 0.57 -3.37 3.09
CA LYS A 92 -0.62 -2.74 2.50
C LYS A 92 -1.30 -3.66 1.48
N ILE A 93 -0.52 -4.34 0.62
CA ILE A 93 -1.02 -5.33 -0.35
C ILE A 93 -1.68 -6.50 0.39
N ASN A 94 -1.02 -7.07 1.38
CA ASN A 94 -1.55 -8.19 2.17
C ASN A 94 -2.85 -7.81 2.89
N THR A 95 -2.93 -6.61 3.45
CA THR A 95 -4.15 -6.11 4.10
C THR A 95 -5.29 -5.97 3.10
N ALA A 96 -5.04 -5.39 1.93
CA ALA A 96 -6.04 -5.24 0.87
C ALA A 96 -6.53 -6.62 0.36
N HIS A 97 -5.61 -7.57 0.19
CA HIS A 97 -5.97 -8.94 -0.22
C HIS A 97 -6.87 -9.62 0.81
N VAL A 98 -6.51 -9.57 2.10
CA VAL A 98 -7.32 -10.13 3.18
C VAL A 98 -8.72 -9.48 3.23
N GLN A 99 -8.80 -8.16 3.06
CA GLN A 99 -10.08 -7.45 3.03
C GLN A 99 -10.95 -7.87 1.84
N TYR A 100 -10.35 -8.07 0.67
CA TYR A 100 -11.03 -8.54 -0.53
C TYR A 100 -11.58 -9.96 -0.33
N GLU A 101 -10.77 -10.88 0.18
CA GLU A 101 -11.17 -12.26 0.50
C GLU A 101 -12.35 -12.31 1.49
N LEU A 102 -12.36 -11.44 2.51
CA LEU A 102 -13.49 -11.33 3.44
C LEU A 102 -14.79 -10.96 2.72
N ILE A 103 -14.74 -10.04 1.77
CA ILE A 103 -15.94 -9.63 1.02
C ILE A 103 -16.39 -10.71 0.05
N ILE A 104 -15.47 -11.40 -0.63
CA ILE A 104 -15.82 -12.56 -1.48
C ILE A 104 -16.57 -13.63 -0.67
N LYS A 105 -16.04 -13.98 0.51
CA LYS A 105 -16.69 -14.93 1.42
C LYS A 105 -18.12 -14.50 1.79
N VAL A 106 -18.34 -13.24 2.02
CA VAL A 106 -19.68 -12.70 2.30
C VAL A 106 -20.58 -12.75 1.07
N GLN A 107 -20.07 -12.45 -0.12
CA GLN A 107 -20.84 -12.56 -1.37
C GLN A 107 -21.27 -14.01 -1.66
N GLU A 108 -20.37 -14.96 -1.45
CA GLU A 108 -20.68 -16.39 -1.55
C GLU A 108 -21.78 -16.81 -0.56
N TYR A 109 -21.66 -16.34 0.69
CA TYR A 109 -22.69 -16.57 1.71
C TYR A 109 -24.04 -16.00 1.29
N ILE A 110 -24.12 -14.77 0.81
CA ILE A 110 -25.33 -14.13 0.30
C ILE A 110 -25.92 -15.00 -0.84
N ASN A 111 -25.12 -15.43 -1.80
CA ASN A 111 -25.59 -16.23 -2.93
C ASN A 111 -26.17 -17.59 -2.51
N CYS A 112 -25.65 -18.17 -1.43
CA CYS A 112 -26.17 -19.45 -0.89
C CYS A 112 -27.40 -19.26 0.01
N HIS A 113 -27.71 -18.06 0.45
CA HIS A 113 -28.76 -17.76 1.45
C HIS A 113 -29.75 -16.67 0.99
N LEU A 114 -30.00 -16.58 -0.32
CA LEU A 114 -30.84 -15.53 -0.93
C LEU A 114 -32.28 -15.47 -0.38
N PHE A 115 -32.75 -16.54 0.22
CA PHE A 115 -34.11 -16.62 0.81
C PHE A 115 -34.12 -16.44 2.33
N ASP A 116 -32.94 -16.20 2.93
CA ASP A 116 -32.79 -15.95 4.34
C ASP A 116 -32.91 -14.44 4.65
N ASP A 117 -33.17 -14.13 5.93
CA ASP A 117 -33.14 -12.76 6.40
C ASP A 117 -31.68 -12.30 6.55
N LEU A 118 -31.19 -11.60 5.52
CA LEU A 118 -29.82 -11.14 5.42
C LEU A 118 -29.68 -9.70 5.89
N ASP A 119 -29.14 -9.51 7.07
CA ASP A 119 -28.85 -8.19 7.62
C ASP A 119 -27.34 -7.94 7.83
N SER A 120 -27.01 -6.68 8.14
CA SER A 120 -25.63 -6.28 8.37
C SER A 120 -25.00 -6.93 9.60
N ASP A 121 -25.80 -7.36 10.59
CA ASP A 121 -25.27 -8.01 11.80
C ASP A 121 -24.81 -9.43 11.46
N ARG A 122 -25.66 -10.19 10.79
CA ARG A 122 -25.33 -11.54 10.35
C ARG A 122 -24.15 -11.57 9.39
N LEU A 123 -24.12 -10.68 8.40
CA LEU A 123 -23.04 -10.64 7.41
C LEU A 123 -21.70 -10.13 7.99
N SER A 124 -21.74 -9.24 8.96
CA SER A 124 -20.54 -8.84 9.68
C SER A 124 -19.93 -9.97 10.52
N GLN A 125 -20.79 -10.84 11.09
CA GLN A 125 -20.36 -12.06 11.79
C GLN A 125 -19.71 -13.06 10.82
N VAL A 126 -20.26 -13.25 9.62
CA VAL A 126 -19.66 -14.07 8.57
C VAL A 126 -18.29 -13.54 8.18
N ALA A 127 -18.13 -12.22 8.06
CA ALA A 127 -16.87 -11.57 7.80
C ALA A 127 -15.89 -11.58 8.99
N GLY A 128 -16.37 -11.79 10.22
CA GLY A 128 -15.55 -11.77 11.43
C GLY A 128 -15.04 -10.38 11.82
N ILE A 129 -15.74 -9.32 11.42
CA ILE A 129 -15.38 -7.92 11.72
C ILE A 129 -16.58 -7.15 12.26
N SER A 130 -16.33 -5.97 12.86
CA SER A 130 -17.43 -5.14 13.37
C SER A 130 -18.38 -4.68 12.27
N LYS A 131 -19.65 -4.53 12.57
CA LYS A 131 -20.71 -4.06 11.66
C LYS A 131 -20.35 -2.75 10.94
N PHE A 132 -19.75 -1.80 11.68
CA PHE A 132 -19.34 -0.51 11.12
C PHE A 132 -18.22 -0.68 10.10
N HIS A 133 -17.19 -1.47 10.43
CA HIS A 133 -16.07 -1.77 9.53
C HIS A 133 -16.58 -2.55 8.31
N PHE A 134 -17.40 -3.56 8.50
CA PHE A 134 -17.99 -4.35 7.43
C PHE A 134 -18.75 -3.47 6.41
N ARG A 135 -19.64 -2.60 6.85
CA ARG A 135 -20.42 -1.73 5.94
C ARG A 135 -19.53 -0.79 5.11
N ARG A 136 -18.49 -0.23 5.73
CA ARG A 136 -17.52 0.61 5.02
C ARG A 136 -16.71 -0.18 3.99
N LEU A 137 -16.23 -1.35 4.39
CA LEU A 137 -15.43 -2.23 3.56
C LEU A 137 -16.25 -2.75 2.38
N PHE A 138 -17.46 -3.23 2.63
CA PHE A 138 -18.37 -3.73 1.61
C PHE A 138 -18.65 -2.66 0.54
N LYS A 139 -19.01 -1.46 0.96
CA LYS A 139 -19.24 -0.33 0.04
C LYS A 139 -17.97 0.05 -0.76
N ALA A 140 -16.80 0.03 -0.12
CA ALA A 140 -15.54 0.36 -0.78
C ALA A 140 -15.15 -0.66 -1.87
N ILE A 141 -15.44 -1.95 -1.66
CA ILE A 141 -15.07 -3.03 -2.58
C ILE A 141 -16.16 -3.27 -3.63
N CYS A 142 -17.43 -3.31 -3.22
CA CYS A 142 -18.56 -3.62 -4.12
C CYS A 142 -19.07 -2.37 -4.86
N GLY A 143 -18.68 -1.17 -4.44
CA GLY A 143 -19.14 0.10 -5.03
C GLY A 143 -20.53 0.54 -4.56
N ASP A 144 -21.31 -0.32 -3.91
CA ASP A 144 -22.66 -0.07 -3.50
C ASP A 144 -22.92 -0.41 -2.02
N SER A 145 -24.01 0.12 -1.48
CA SER A 145 -24.41 -0.24 -0.12
C SER A 145 -24.93 -1.68 -0.06
N LEU A 146 -24.82 -2.31 1.09
CA LEU A 146 -25.30 -3.67 1.29
C LEU A 146 -26.81 -3.80 0.96
N GLY A 147 -27.62 -2.78 1.32
CA GLY A 147 -29.06 -2.77 1.03
C GLY A 147 -29.33 -2.80 -0.48
N ASN A 148 -28.65 -1.97 -1.26
CA ASN A 148 -28.80 -1.97 -2.73
C ASN A 148 -28.23 -3.22 -3.40
N TYR A 149 -27.29 -3.91 -2.75
CA TYR A 149 -26.68 -5.12 -3.28
C TYR A 149 -27.58 -6.35 -3.12
N ILE A 150 -28.37 -6.42 -2.03
CA ILE A 150 -29.23 -7.56 -1.71
C ILE A 150 -30.65 -7.40 -2.30
N PHE A 151 -31.13 -6.16 -2.46
CA PHE A 151 -32.47 -5.82 -2.95
C PHE A 151 -32.42 -5.09 -4.28
#